data_04194c9475113116f9006142ad11ecb8
#
_entry.id   04194c9475113116f9006142ad11ecb8
#
_cell.length_a   1.000
_cell.length_b   1.000
_cell.length_c   1.000
_cell.angle_alpha   90.00
_cell.angle_beta   90.00
_cell.angle_gamma   90.00
#
_symmetry.space_group_name_H-M   'P 1'
#
loop_
_entity.id
_entity.type
_entity.pdbx_description
1 polymer ?
#
loop_
_entity_poly.entity_id
_entity_poly.type
_entity_poly.pdbx_seq_one_letter_code
_entity_poly.pdbx_strand_id
1 'polypeptide(L)'
;GKINWIPAFAGMTNFCGNDNKMYDFESIEEKWQEKWEKARAFNVKADPARALPFVDRKACPVARKKYYLLEMFPYPSGRIHMGHVRNYTIGDVAARVKIMQGYNVLHPMGYDAFGQPAENAAIKHKSHPETWTLSCIDNMRKQLKKMGLSYDWDREVSTCLPDYYRWNQWIFLKMYEKGLAYKKAAIVNWCPDCETTLANEEVIDGKCWRCRKEVKQKELEQWFIKITAYKERLLDDLEGLKSWPGRVITMQKNWIGKSEGVEIFFKEKETGEAMPVFTTRQDTIFGCTYVVLAPEHPLVKKFISGKPQEKQVLQFIDKVSKESKVVRVAADVKKEGI
;
A
#
# COMPACT_ATOMS: atom_id res chain seq x y z
N GLY A 1 14.30 -7.07 -35.64
CA GLY A 1 13.32 -7.90 -36.29
C GLY A 1 11.94 -7.53 -35.78
N LYS A 2 11.10 -6.99 -36.66
CA LYS A 2 9.70 -6.67 -36.36
C LYS A 2 8.94 -7.98 -36.19
N ILE A 3 8.40 -8.24 -35.00
CA ILE A 3 7.46 -9.33 -34.76
C ILE A 3 6.09 -8.86 -35.26
N ASN A 4 5.68 -9.34 -36.43
CA ASN A 4 4.32 -9.15 -36.92
C ASN A 4 3.39 -10.04 -36.10
N TRP A 5 2.56 -9.44 -35.26
CA TRP A 5 1.41 -10.12 -34.67
C TRP A 5 0.36 -10.34 -35.76
N ILE A 6 0.26 -11.55 -36.23
CA ILE A 6 -0.88 -11.99 -37.05
C ILE A 6 -2.02 -12.29 -36.06
N PRO A 7 -3.20 -11.68 -36.20
CA PRO A 7 -4.33 -12.05 -35.35
C PRO A 7 -4.77 -13.45 -35.71
N ALA A 8 -4.65 -14.38 -34.75
CA ALA A 8 -5.02 -15.79 -34.90
C ALA A 8 -6.55 -16.02 -35.03
N PHE A 9 -7.34 -15.01 -35.34
CA PHE A 9 -8.80 -15.08 -35.50
C PHE A 9 -9.33 -14.81 -36.90
N ALA A 10 -8.47 -14.59 -37.89
CA ALA A 10 -8.91 -14.34 -39.27
C ALA A 10 -9.29 -15.61 -40.05
N GLY A 11 -9.22 -16.77 -39.45
CA GLY A 11 -9.42 -18.07 -40.12
C GLY A 11 -10.72 -18.81 -39.78
N MET A 12 -11.62 -18.31 -38.95
CA MET A 12 -12.84 -19.02 -38.55
C MET A 12 -14.14 -18.48 -39.17
N THR A 13 -14.08 -17.67 -40.20
CA THR A 13 -15.28 -17.07 -40.82
C THR A 13 -15.85 -17.84 -42.01
N ASN A 14 -15.38 -19.08 -42.31
CA ASN A 14 -15.88 -19.87 -43.44
C ASN A 14 -16.49 -21.20 -43.07
N PHE A 15 -17.26 -21.26 -41.98
CA PHE A 15 -18.13 -22.41 -41.72
C PHE A 15 -19.51 -21.85 -41.29
N CYS A 16 -20.34 -21.58 -42.26
CA CYS A 16 -21.79 -21.81 -42.29
C CYS A 16 -22.41 -21.10 -43.46
N GLY A 17 -23.38 -21.77 -44.11
CA GLY A 17 -24.03 -21.28 -45.30
C GLY A 17 -24.75 -19.96 -45.15
N ASN A 18 -24.84 -19.29 -46.21
CA ASN A 18 -25.67 -18.18 -46.75
C ASN A 18 -26.51 -17.28 -45.83
N ASP A 19 -26.18 -17.15 -44.57
CA ASP A 19 -26.67 -16.05 -43.72
C ASP A 19 -25.50 -15.16 -43.29
N ASN A 20 -25.33 -14.02 -43.94
CA ASN A 20 -24.37 -12.94 -43.62
C ASN A 20 -24.68 -12.23 -42.27
N LYS A 21 -25.22 -12.92 -41.29
CA LYS A 21 -25.36 -12.41 -39.92
C LYS A 21 -24.05 -12.66 -39.19
N MET A 22 -23.21 -11.61 -39.07
CA MET A 22 -22.13 -11.62 -38.08
C MET A 22 -22.70 -12.01 -36.72
N TYR A 23 -22.00 -12.87 -36.00
CA TYR A 23 -22.35 -13.25 -34.64
C TYR A 23 -22.47 -12.00 -33.76
N ASP A 24 -23.69 -11.71 -33.31
CA ASP A 24 -24.02 -10.52 -32.52
C ASP A 24 -23.70 -10.78 -31.03
N PHE A 25 -22.42 -10.64 -30.70
CA PHE A 25 -21.95 -10.85 -29.33
C PHE A 25 -22.50 -9.78 -28.38
N GLU A 26 -22.71 -8.54 -28.81
CA GLU A 26 -23.19 -7.46 -27.95
C GLU A 26 -24.58 -7.76 -27.39
N SER A 27 -25.54 -8.11 -28.26
CA SER A 27 -26.90 -8.44 -27.81
C SER A 27 -26.93 -9.70 -26.94
N ILE A 28 -26.04 -10.67 -27.22
CA ILE A 28 -25.96 -11.90 -26.42
C ILE A 28 -25.39 -11.60 -25.02
N GLU A 29 -24.34 -10.79 -24.92
CA GLU A 29 -23.74 -10.38 -23.66
C GLU A 29 -24.73 -9.59 -22.81
N GLU A 30 -25.38 -8.57 -23.35
CA GLU A 30 -26.39 -7.78 -22.67
C GLU A 30 -27.54 -8.65 -22.14
N LYS A 31 -28.07 -9.52 -22.97
CA LYS A 31 -29.14 -10.47 -22.60
C LYS A 31 -28.76 -11.34 -21.41
N TRP A 32 -27.52 -11.85 -21.37
CA TRP A 32 -27.09 -12.72 -20.28
C TRP A 32 -26.75 -11.93 -19.02
N GLN A 33 -26.15 -10.76 -19.12
CA GLN A 33 -25.88 -9.89 -17.99
C GLN A 33 -27.16 -9.47 -17.30
N GLU A 34 -28.20 -9.08 -18.04
CA GLU A 34 -29.52 -8.81 -17.48
C GLU A 34 -30.14 -10.02 -16.78
N LYS A 35 -30.01 -11.20 -17.37
CA LYS A 35 -30.54 -12.43 -16.75
C LYS A 35 -29.82 -12.75 -15.44
N TRP A 36 -28.51 -12.59 -15.39
CA TRP A 36 -27.73 -12.82 -14.17
C TRP A 36 -28.08 -11.81 -13.08
N GLU A 37 -28.26 -10.55 -13.43
CA GLU A 37 -28.67 -9.50 -12.48
C GLU A 37 -30.07 -9.76 -11.93
N LYS A 38 -31.05 -10.01 -12.79
CA LYS A 38 -32.44 -10.35 -12.39
C LYS A 38 -32.51 -11.61 -11.52
N ALA A 39 -31.72 -12.62 -11.83
CA ALA A 39 -31.67 -13.88 -11.08
C ALA A 39 -30.79 -13.78 -9.80
N ARG A 40 -30.11 -12.66 -9.58
CA ARG A 40 -29.07 -12.52 -8.53
C ARG A 40 -28.12 -13.72 -8.53
N ALA A 41 -27.61 -14.08 -9.71
CA ALA A 41 -26.90 -15.32 -9.94
C ALA A 41 -25.59 -15.43 -9.12
N PHE A 42 -24.95 -14.31 -8.84
CA PHE A 42 -23.66 -14.23 -8.14
C PHE A 42 -23.76 -13.71 -6.69
N ASN A 43 -24.97 -13.45 -6.21
CA ASN A 43 -25.16 -12.98 -4.84
C ASN A 43 -24.92 -14.10 -3.82
N VAL A 44 -24.22 -13.74 -2.74
CA VAL A 44 -24.04 -14.63 -1.59
C VAL A 44 -25.40 -14.96 -0.99
N LYS A 45 -25.71 -16.25 -0.90
CA LYS A 45 -26.94 -16.71 -0.27
C LYS A 45 -26.77 -16.70 1.25
N ALA A 46 -27.75 -16.11 1.95
CA ALA A 46 -27.80 -16.19 3.39
C ALA A 46 -27.80 -17.65 3.84
N ASP A 47 -27.05 -17.95 4.91
CA ASP A 47 -27.06 -19.28 5.53
C ASP A 47 -28.35 -19.40 6.35
N PRO A 48 -29.31 -20.25 5.94
CA PRO A 48 -30.58 -20.38 6.67
C PRO A 48 -30.38 -20.78 8.13
N ALA A 49 -29.33 -21.53 8.44
CA ALA A 49 -29.01 -21.97 9.79
C ALA A 49 -28.56 -20.84 10.73
N ARG A 50 -28.14 -19.68 10.19
CA ARG A 50 -27.76 -18.51 10.99
C ARG A 50 -28.89 -17.48 11.18
N ALA A 51 -29.91 -17.54 10.32
CA ALA A 51 -31.02 -16.57 10.34
C ALA A 51 -32.03 -16.81 11.47
N LEU A 52 -32.03 -18.00 12.07
CA LEU A 52 -33.01 -18.37 13.11
C LEU A 52 -32.30 -18.87 14.39
N PRO A 53 -32.43 -18.16 15.50
CA PRO A 53 -31.74 -18.51 16.76
C PRO A 53 -32.24 -19.80 17.43
N PHE A 54 -33.34 -20.42 16.93
CA PHE A 54 -34.03 -21.55 17.57
C PHE A 54 -34.32 -22.74 16.64
N VAL A 55 -33.64 -22.88 15.49
CA VAL A 55 -33.86 -24.01 14.58
C VAL A 55 -32.84 -25.11 14.83
N ASP A 56 -33.35 -26.35 14.98
CA ASP A 56 -32.51 -27.54 15.07
C ASP A 56 -31.59 -27.63 13.82
N ARG A 57 -30.30 -27.50 14.05
CA ARG A 57 -29.27 -27.51 13.00
C ARG A 57 -29.21 -28.80 12.18
N LYS A 58 -29.83 -29.87 12.68
CA LYS A 58 -29.93 -31.16 11.99
C LYS A 58 -31.01 -31.19 10.90
N ALA A 59 -32.00 -30.29 10.96
CA ALA A 59 -33.09 -30.19 10.01
C ALA A 59 -32.82 -29.16 8.88
N CYS A 60 -31.71 -28.41 8.92
CA CYS A 60 -31.36 -27.46 7.88
C CYS A 60 -30.75 -28.17 6.67
N PRO A 61 -31.09 -27.73 5.42
CA PRO A 61 -30.39 -28.21 4.23
C PRO A 61 -28.91 -27.94 4.37
N VAL A 62 -28.06 -28.93 3.99
CA VAL A 62 -26.60 -28.90 4.14
C VAL A 62 -26.05 -27.55 3.72
N ALA A 63 -25.50 -26.81 4.69
CA ALA A 63 -24.91 -25.49 4.45
C ALA A 63 -23.82 -25.64 3.38
N ARG A 64 -23.95 -24.90 2.28
CA ARG A 64 -22.94 -24.92 1.23
C ARG A 64 -21.59 -24.49 1.81
N LYS A 65 -20.51 -25.16 1.38
CA LYS A 65 -19.15 -24.75 1.73
C LYS A 65 -18.96 -23.27 1.32
N LYS A 66 -18.41 -22.46 2.22
CA LYS A 66 -18.15 -21.05 1.95
C LYS A 66 -16.81 -20.90 1.24
N TYR A 67 -16.75 -19.95 0.33
CA TYR A 67 -15.53 -19.53 -0.32
C TYR A 67 -15.50 -18.02 -0.39
N TYR A 68 -14.40 -17.39 0.03
CA TYR A 68 -14.18 -15.96 -0.06
C TYR A 68 -13.08 -15.71 -1.07
N LEU A 69 -13.40 -14.93 -2.09
CA LEU A 69 -12.46 -14.50 -3.11
C LEU A 69 -12.40 -12.98 -3.10
N LEU A 70 -11.20 -12.45 -2.98
CA LEU A 70 -10.95 -11.03 -2.95
C LEU A 70 -9.78 -10.71 -3.89
N GLU A 71 -10.00 -9.79 -4.80
CA GLU A 71 -8.95 -9.11 -5.53
C GLU A 71 -8.69 -7.73 -4.91
N MET A 72 -7.57 -7.13 -5.28
CA MET A 72 -7.23 -5.77 -4.89
C MET A 72 -8.23 -4.79 -5.52
N PHE A 73 -8.86 -3.97 -4.69
CA PHE A 73 -9.79 -2.94 -5.16
C PHE A 73 -9.08 -1.91 -6.04
N PRO A 74 -9.70 -1.46 -7.13
CA PRO A 74 -9.14 -0.41 -7.96
C PRO A 74 -9.16 0.93 -7.22
N TYR A 75 -8.18 1.77 -7.53
CA TYR A 75 -8.17 3.16 -7.10
C TYR A 75 -8.92 4.02 -8.14
N PRO A 76 -9.99 4.76 -7.77
CA PRO A 76 -10.84 5.45 -8.73
C PRO A 76 -10.24 6.80 -9.17
N SER A 77 -9.16 6.76 -9.92
CA SER A 77 -8.49 7.93 -10.49
C SER A 77 -8.82 8.19 -11.97
N GLY A 78 -9.69 7.37 -12.58
CA GLY A 78 -10.05 7.48 -13.99
C GLY A 78 -10.83 6.27 -14.51
N ARG A 79 -10.33 5.67 -15.61
CA ARG A 79 -10.92 4.48 -16.25
C ARG A 79 -10.14 3.23 -15.85
N ILE A 80 -10.78 2.06 -15.96
CA ILE A 80 -10.05 0.79 -15.87
C ILE A 80 -9.08 0.66 -17.05
N HIS A 81 -8.04 -0.12 -16.87
CA HIS A 81 -7.03 -0.43 -17.88
C HIS A 81 -6.78 -1.95 -17.93
N MET A 82 -5.99 -2.40 -18.90
CA MET A 82 -5.75 -3.84 -19.12
C MET A 82 -5.19 -4.57 -17.88
N GLY A 83 -4.48 -3.88 -16.99
CA GLY A 83 -4.05 -4.46 -15.72
C GLY A 83 -5.23 -4.84 -14.81
N HIS A 84 -6.26 -4.00 -14.74
CA HIS A 84 -7.52 -4.31 -14.05
C HIS A 84 -8.23 -5.50 -14.70
N VAL A 85 -8.38 -5.48 -16.03
CA VAL A 85 -9.00 -6.56 -16.78
C VAL A 85 -8.32 -7.90 -16.48
N ARG A 86 -7.00 -7.94 -16.55
CA ARG A 86 -6.22 -9.15 -16.25
C ARG A 86 -6.46 -9.64 -14.82
N ASN A 87 -6.35 -8.74 -13.84
CA ASN A 87 -6.48 -9.10 -12.43
C ASN A 87 -7.86 -9.69 -12.13
N TYR A 88 -8.91 -8.99 -12.54
CA TYR A 88 -10.29 -9.36 -12.22
C TYR A 88 -10.80 -10.57 -13.02
N THR A 89 -10.32 -10.76 -14.25
CA THR A 89 -10.67 -11.97 -15.02
C THR A 89 -10.10 -13.23 -14.38
N ILE A 90 -8.89 -13.18 -13.81
CA ILE A 90 -8.31 -14.34 -13.11
C ILE A 90 -9.16 -14.73 -11.90
N GLY A 91 -9.55 -13.74 -11.09
CA GLY A 91 -10.44 -13.98 -9.95
C GLY A 91 -11.82 -14.45 -10.37
N ASP A 92 -12.40 -13.84 -11.40
CA ASP A 92 -13.72 -14.22 -11.92
C ASP A 92 -13.77 -15.70 -12.36
N VAL A 93 -12.73 -16.18 -13.05
CA VAL A 93 -12.62 -17.60 -13.41
C VAL A 93 -12.62 -18.48 -12.16
N ALA A 94 -11.84 -18.13 -11.15
CA ALA A 94 -11.80 -18.89 -9.89
C ALA A 94 -13.16 -18.87 -9.17
N ALA A 95 -13.83 -17.71 -9.12
CA ALA A 95 -15.15 -17.56 -8.52
C ALA A 95 -16.19 -18.45 -9.21
N ARG A 96 -16.25 -18.42 -10.55
CA ARG A 96 -17.18 -19.23 -11.34
C ARG A 96 -16.93 -20.73 -11.16
N VAL A 97 -15.68 -21.17 -11.16
CA VAL A 97 -15.34 -22.58 -10.88
C VAL A 97 -15.86 -22.99 -9.50
N LYS A 98 -15.68 -22.16 -8.47
CA LYS A 98 -16.18 -22.47 -7.12
C LYS A 98 -17.71 -22.47 -7.05
N ILE A 99 -18.37 -21.56 -7.75
CA ILE A 99 -19.83 -21.57 -7.86
C ILE A 99 -20.32 -22.87 -8.53
N MET A 100 -19.69 -23.30 -9.64
CA MET A 100 -20.02 -24.54 -10.33
C MET A 100 -19.78 -25.77 -9.46
N GLN A 101 -18.78 -25.74 -8.57
CA GLN A 101 -18.51 -26.76 -7.56
C GLN A 101 -19.51 -26.75 -6.38
N GLY A 102 -20.50 -25.86 -6.38
CA GLY A 102 -21.55 -25.77 -5.37
C GLY A 102 -21.16 -24.96 -4.11
N TYR A 103 -20.06 -24.22 -4.13
CA TYR A 103 -19.72 -23.33 -3.03
C TYR A 103 -20.65 -22.11 -2.96
N ASN A 104 -20.83 -21.57 -1.76
CA ASN A 104 -21.39 -20.24 -1.54
C ASN A 104 -20.23 -19.24 -1.58
N VAL A 105 -20.08 -18.56 -2.71
CA VAL A 105 -18.91 -17.70 -2.99
C VAL A 105 -19.23 -16.26 -2.65
N LEU A 106 -18.45 -15.66 -1.73
CA LEU A 106 -18.42 -14.22 -1.53
C LEU A 106 -17.33 -13.63 -2.43
N HIS A 107 -17.73 -12.94 -3.48
CA HIS A 107 -16.86 -12.26 -4.45
C HIS A 107 -17.24 -10.78 -4.52
N PRO A 108 -16.80 -9.94 -3.57
CA PRO A 108 -17.18 -8.53 -3.50
C PRO A 108 -16.31 -7.69 -4.43
N MET A 109 -16.84 -6.54 -4.84
CA MET A 109 -16.08 -5.46 -5.46
C MET A 109 -16.09 -4.24 -4.53
N GLY A 110 -15.04 -3.45 -4.60
CA GLY A 110 -14.96 -2.18 -3.89
C GLY A 110 -14.01 -1.20 -4.59
N TYR A 111 -13.91 0.01 -4.01
CA TYR A 111 -13.03 1.07 -4.51
C TYR A 111 -12.22 1.62 -3.36
N ASP A 112 -10.88 1.59 -3.52
CA ASP A 112 -9.95 2.24 -2.59
C ASP A 112 -9.89 3.73 -2.95
N ALA A 113 -10.67 4.55 -2.24
CA ALA A 113 -11.09 5.84 -2.74
C ALA A 113 -10.62 7.04 -1.89
N PHE A 114 -9.77 6.83 -0.90
CA PHE A 114 -9.18 7.89 -0.10
C PHE A 114 -7.76 8.25 -0.55
N GLY A 115 -7.32 9.45 -0.17
CA GLY A 115 -5.93 9.85 -0.15
C GLY A 115 -5.54 10.88 -1.21
N GLN A 116 -4.27 11.23 -1.23
CA GLN A 116 -3.69 12.25 -2.09
C GLN A 116 -3.91 12.04 -3.59
N PRO A 117 -3.93 10.82 -4.15
CA PRO A 117 -4.19 10.67 -5.58
C PRO A 117 -5.55 11.19 -6.03
N ALA A 118 -6.59 11.05 -5.19
CA ALA A 118 -7.91 11.62 -5.48
C ALA A 118 -7.89 13.15 -5.42
N GLU A 119 -7.23 13.73 -4.43
CA GLU A 119 -7.05 15.18 -4.31
C GLU A 119 -6.28 15.75 -5.49
N ASN A 120 -5.17 15.10 -5.88
CA ASN A 120 -4.36 15.51 -7.02
C ASN A 120 -5.15 15.50 -8.34
N ALA A 121 -5.94 14.44 -8.56
CA ALA A 121 -6.80 14.35 -9.72
C ALA A 121 -7.86 15.47 -9.72
N ALA A 122 -8.49 15.73 -8.57
CA ALA A 122 -9.48 16.78 -8.41
C ALA A 122 -8.89 18.17 -8.68
N ILE A 123 -7.70 18.48 -8.14
CA ILE A 123 -6.98 19.72 -8.40
C ILE A 123 -6.68 19.86 -9.90
N LYS A 124 -6.14 18.80 -10.53
CA LYS A 124 -5.83 18.79 -11.97
C LYS A 124 -7.07 19.04 -12.84
N HIS A 125 -8.20 18.51 -12.45
CA HIS A 125 -9.47 18.62 -13.17
C HIS A 125 -10.35 19.79 -12.68
N LYS A 126 -9.85 20.61 -11.74
CA LYS A 126 -10.58 21.75 -11.14
C LYS A 126 -11.97 21.35 -10.61
N SER A 127 -12.04 20.22 -9.94
CA SER A 127 -13.26 19.63 -9.39
C SER A 127 -13.12 19.38 -7.89
N HIS A 128 -14.24 19.25 -7.18
CA HIS A 128 -14.20 18.82 -5.79
C HIS A 128 -13.79 17.33 -5.70
N PRO A 129 -12.91 16.93 -4.74
CA PRO A 129 -12.44 15.53 -4.63
C PRO A 129 -13.56 14.50 -4.55
N GLU A 130 -14.61 14.77 -3.76
CA GLU A 130 -15.76 13.89 -3.63
C GLU A 130 -16.47 13.68 -4.97
N THR A 131 -16.82 14.79 -5.65
CA THR A 131 -17.50 14.75 -6.95
C THR A 131 -16.69 13.99 -8.01
N TRP A 132 -15.39 14.26 -8.07
CA TRP A 132 -14.49 13.57 -8.98
C TRP A 132 -14.41 12.08 -8.67
N THR A 133 -14.19 11.73 -7.41
CA THR A 133 -14.03 10.33 -6.96
C THR A 133 -15.29 9.52 -7.21
N LEU A 134 -16.46 10.04 -6.83
CA LEU A 134 -17.73 9.35 -7.05
C LEU A 134 -18.05 9.17 -8.53
N SER A 135 -17.72 10.16 -9.37
CA SER A 135 -17.88 10.03 -10.83
C SER A 135 -16.96 8.96 -11.43
N CYS A 136 -15.73 8.84 -10.93
CA CYS A 136 -14.80 7.79 -11.35
C CYS A 136 -15.28 6.40 -10.90
N ILE A 137 -15.82 6.27 -9.68
CA ILE A 137 -16.41 5.02 -9.18
C ILE A 137 -17.57 4.58 -10.07
N ASP A 138 -18.50 5.49 -10.38
CA ASP A 138 -19.61 5.18 -11.26
C ASP A 138 -19.19 4.72 -12.65
N ASN A 139 -18.19 5.41 -13.22
CA ASN A 139 -17.64 5.02 -14.51
C ASN A 139 -16.95 3.64 -14.47
N MET A 140 -16.13 3.38 -13.46
CA MET A 140 -15.49 2.06 -13.28
C MET A 140 -16.52 0.95 -13.07
N ARG A 141 -17.55 1.19 -12.25
CA ARG A 141 -18.64 0.24 -12.04
C ARG A 141 -19.33 -0.14 -13.34
N LYS A 142 -19.65 0.84 -14.18
CA LYS A 142 -20.25 0.60 -15.52
C LYS A 142 -19.32 -0.26 -16.39
N GLN A 143 -18.03 0.04 -16.41
CA GLN A 143 -17.06 -0.73 -17.18
C GLN A 143 -16.90 -2.16 -16.68
N LEU A 144 -16.82 -2.36 -15.35
CA LEU A 144 -16.71 -3.69 -14.74
C LEU A 144 -17.98 -4.53 -14.93
N LYS A 145 -19.16 -3.91 -14.85
CA LYS A 145 -20.45 -4.57 -15.15
C LYS A 145 -20.49 -5.01 -16.60
N LYS A 146 -20.05 -4.15 -17.55
CA LYS A 146 -19.99 -4.49 -18.98
C LYS A 146 -19.06 -5.67 -19.28
N MET A 147 -18.05 -5.93 -18.45
CA MET A 147 -17.22 -7.13 -18.55
C MET A 147 -17.94 -8.42 -18.14
N GLY A 148 -19.11 -8.32 -17.52
CA GLY A 148 -19.90 -9.47 -17.09
C GLY A 148 -19.29 -10.26 -15.94
N LEU A 149 -18.48 -9.64 -15.10
CA LEU A 149 -17.80 -10.29 -13.97
C LEU A 149 -18.79 -10.75 -12.88
N SER A 150 -18.47 -11.85 -12.20
CA SER A 150 -19.34 -12.52 -11.22
C SER A 150 -19.24 -11.91 -9.82
N TYR A 151 -19.26 -10.59 -9.72
CA TYR A 151 -19.27 -9.90 -8.43
C TYR A 151 -20.64 -9.90 -7.77
N ASP A 152 -20.67 -9.97 -6.45
CA ASP A 152 -21.83 -9.67 -5.64
C ASP A 152 -21.97 -8.15 -5.48
N TRP A 153 -22.63 -7.51 -6.42
CA TRP A 153 -22.81 -6.05 -6.45
C TRP A 153 -23.61 -5.50 -5.27
N ASP A 154 -24.40 -6.32 -4.57
CA ASP A 154 -25.10 -5.91 -3.33
C ASP A 154 -24.09 -5.74 -2.17
N ARG A 155 -22.88 -6.22 -2.35
CA ARG A 155 -21.76 -6.13 -1.40
C ARG A 155 -20.66 -5.17 -1.85
N GLU A 156 -20.95 -4.31 -2.81
CA GLU A 156 -20.04 -3.26 -3.25
C GLU A 156 -19.75 -2.30 -2.10
N VAL A 157 -18.47 -1.91 -1.96
CA VAL A 157 -18.03 -0.96 -0.94
C VAL A 157 -17.18 0.16 -1.54
N SER A 158 -17.23 1.34 -0.92
CA SER A 158 -16.34 2.47 -1.26
C SER A 158 -15.70 2.97 0.03
N THR A 159 -14.38 2.92 0.10
CA THR A 159 -13.65 3.20 1.34
C THR A 159 -13.80 4.65 1.82
N CYS A 160 -14.19 5.58 0.92
CA CYS A 160 -14.43 6.98 1.23
C CYS A 160 -15.83 7.28 1.80
N LEU A 161 -16.72 6.29 1.89
CA LEU A 161 -18.05 6.50 2.42
C LEU A 161 -18.12 6.22 3.93
N PRO A 162 -19.04 6.90 4.68
CA PRO A 162 -19.13 6.80 6.14
C PRO A 162 -19.40 5.40 6.66
N ASP A 163 -20.18 4.60 5.95
CA ASP A 163 -20.50 3.22 6.31
C ASP A 163 -19.28 2.29 6.28
N TYR A 164 -18.24 2.66 5.51
CA TYR A 164 -16.96 1.98 5.50
C TYR A 164 -15.95 2.61 6.47
N TYR A 165 -15.66 3.92 6.36
CA TYR A 165 -14.56 4.52 7.12
C TYR A 165 -14.82 4.62 8.63
N ARG A 166 -16.07 4.50 9.09
CA ARG A 166 -16.37 4.35 10.53
C ARG A 166 -15.61 3.19 11.17
N TRP A 167 -15.34 2.14 10.40
CA TRP A 167 -14.56 1.00 10.88
C TRP A 167 -13.06 1.32 10.99
N ASN A 168 -12.53 2.17 10.11
CA ASN A 168 -11.17 2.68 10.24
C ASN A 168 -11.05 3.54 11.51
N GLN A 169 -12.04 4.37 11.79
CA GLN A 169 -12.09 5.17 13.02
C GLN A 169 -12.17 4.26 14.27
N TRP A 170 -12.99 3.23 14.22
CA TRP A 170 -13.09 2.26 15.30
C TRP A 170 -11.77 1.51 15.55
N ILE A 171 -11.11 1.05 14.49
CA ILE A 171 -9.79 0.40 14.58
C ILE A 171 -8.77 1.36 15.20
N PHE A 172 -8.74 2.63 14.74
CA PHE A 172 -7.85 3.63 15.29
C PHE A 172 -8.08 3.82 16.81
N LEU A 173 -9.32 3.94 17.25
CA LEU A 173 -9.64 4.04 18.68
C LEU A 173 -9.16 2.82 19.46
N LYS A 174 -9.33 1.62 18.91
CA LYS A 174 -8.81 0.37 19.55
C LYS A 174 -7.28 0.34 19.61
N MET A 175 -6.60 0.88 18.63
CA MET A 175 -5.14 1.05 18.63
C MET A 175 -4.71 2.07 19.68
N TYR A 176 -5.44 3.17 19.80
CA TYR A 176 -5.20 4.20 20.81
C TYR A 176 -5.40 3.66 22.23
N GLU A 177 -6.51 2.98 22.49
CA GLU A 177 -6.79 2.30 23.79
C GLU A 177 -5.68 1.33 24.20
N LYS A 178 -5.02 0.68 23.23
CA LYS A 178 -3.90 -0.24 23.45
C LYS A 178 -2.53 0.44 23.52
N GLY A 179 -2.46 1.77 23.43
CA GLY A 179 -1.19 2.51 23.41
C GLY A 179 -0.36 2.28 22.12
N LEU A 180 -0.99 1.79 21.06
CA LEU A 180 -0.35 1.57 19.77
C LEU A 180 -0.40 2.82 18.88
N ALA A 181 -1.42 3.66 19.04
CA ALA A 181 -1.49 4.97 18.41
C ALA A 181 -1.17 6.05 19.46
N TYR A 182 -0.29 6.99 19.13
CA TYR A 182 0.15 8.07 20.02
C TYR A 182 0.52 9.31 19.24
N LYS A 183 0.47 10.47 19.90
CA LYS A 183 0.94 11.72 19.33
C LYS A 183 2.38 12.03 19.77
N LYS A 184 3.14 12.57 18.85
CA LYS A 184 4.51 13.00 19.09
C LYS A 184 4.86 14.15 18.16
N ALA A 185 5.58 15.15 18.69
CA ALA A 185 6.27 16.14 17.87
C ALA A 185 7.38 15.46 17.07
N ALA A 186 7.40 15.67 15.78
CA ALA A 186 8.40 15.11 14.87
C ALA A 186 8.71 16.09 13.74
N ILE A 187 9.95 16.01 13.27
CA ILE A 187 10.36 16.73 12.08
C ILE A 187 9.79 16.02 10.86
N VAL A 188 9.02 16.75 10.07
CA VAL A 188 8.40 16.27 8.83
C VAL A 188 8.85 17.11 7.65
N ASN A 189 8.83 16.51 6.47
CA ASN A 189 9.00 17.24 5.23
C ASN A 189 7.73 18.05 4.97
N TRP A 190 7.86 19.36 4.89
CA TRP A 190 6.75 20.27 4.65
C TRP A 190 6.92 21.00 3.31
N CYS A 191 5.90 20.92 2.45
CA CYS A 191 5.83 21.74 1.26
C CYS A 191 5.04 23.02 1.55
N PRO A 192 5.66 24.21 1.53
CA PRO A 192 4.96 25.46 1.82
C PRO A 192 3.92 25.85 0.77
N ASP A 193 4.15 25.48 -0.51
CA ASP A 193 3.24 25.78 -1.61
C ASP A 193 2.00 24.86 -1.64
N CYS A 194 2.18 23.60 -1.29
CA CYS A 194 1.07 22.63 -1.24
C CYS A 194 0.41 22.58 0.14
N GLU A 195 0.97 23.29 1.12
CA GLU A 195 0.53 23.32 2.52
C GLU A 195 0.30 21.92 3.11
N THR A 196 1.20 20.99 2.81
CA THR A 196 1.06 19.57 3.20
C THR A 196 2.39 18.98 3.67
N THR A 197 2.27 17.93 4.47
CA THR A 197 3.41 17.06 4.81
C THR A 197 3.68 16.08 3.68
N LEU A 198 4.94 15.72 3.51
CA LEU A 198 5.39 14.80 2.46
C LEU A 198 6.10 13.60 3.07
N ALA A 199 5.84 12.41 2.55
CA ALA A 199 6.66 11.24 2.80
C ALA A 199 8.07 11.43 2.20
N ASN A 200 9.05 10.66 2.67
CA ASN A 200 10.42 10.78 2.14
C ASN A 200 10.50 10.51 0.63
N GLU A 201 9.68 9.59 0.15
CA GLU A 201 9.59 9.21 -1.27
C GLU A 201 8.97 10.31 -2.15
N GLU A 202 8.29 11.27 -1.53
CA GLU A 202 7.67 12.41 -2.20
C GLU A 202 8.58 13.65 -2.26
N VAL A 203 9.78 13.53 -1.71
CA VAL A 203 10.83 14.55 -1.81
C VAL A 203 11.90 14.08 -2.80
N ILE A 204 11.94 14.71 -3.96
CA ILE A 204 12.88 14.40 -5.05
C ILE A 204 13.86 15.57 -5.17
N ASP A 205 15.15 15.31 -4.93
CA ASP A 205 16.20 16.33 -4.97
C ASP A 205 15.91 17.56 -4.09
N GLY A 206 15.36 17.33 -2.88
CA GLY A 206 14.99 18.39 -1.95
C GLY A 206 13.72 19.16 -2.33
N LYS A 207 13.02 18.73 -3.37
CA LYS A 207 11.83 19.38 -3.92
C LYS A 207 10.58 18.51 -3.78
N CYS A 208 9.44 19.16 -3.63
CA CYS A 208 8.15 18.50 -3.64
C CYS A 208 7.88 17.83 -5.00
N TRP A 209 7.53 16.55 -5.02
CA TRP A 209 7.21 15.79 -6.22
C TRP A 209 6.06 16.41 -7.04
N ARG A 210 5.15 17.14 -6.35
CA ARG A 210 3.94 17.74 -6.93
C ARG A 210 4.22 19.10 -7.57
N CYS A 211 4.67 20.08 -6.77
CA CYS A 211 4.84 21.47 -7.24
C CYS A 211 6.27 21.83 -7.60
N ARG A 212 7.26 20.95 -7.35
CA ARG A 212 8.69 21.15 -7.62
C ARG A 212 9.35 22.30 -6.82
N LYS A 213 8.66 22.82 -5.80
CA LYS A 213 9.22 23.82 -4.89
C LYS A 213 10.04 23.15 -3.78
N GLU A 214 10.94 23.90 -3.19
CA GLU A 214 11.80 23.43 -2.11
C GLU A 214 10.98 22.98 -0.89
N VAL A 215 11.35 21.84 -0.35
CA VAL A 215 10.75 21.25 0.84
C VAL A 215 11.49 21.77 2.07
N LYS A 216 10.75 22.15 3.10
CA LYS A 216 11.29 22.58 4.39
C LYS A 216 11.07 21.53 5.46
N GLN A 217 12.00 21.45 6.40
CA GLN A 217 11.79 20.67 7.62
C GLN A 217 10.94 21.48 8.58
N LYS A 218 9.87 20.88 9.10
CA LYS A 218 8.97 21.52 10.07
C LYS A 218 8.69 20.55 11.21
N GLU A 219 8.77 21.03 12.43
CA GLU A 219 8.33 20.26 13.58
C GLU A 219 6.81 20.40 13.73
N LEU A 220 6.11 19.26 13.68
CA LEU A 220 4.66 19.19 13.83
C LEU A 220 4.30 18.04 14.78
N GLU A 221 3.25 18.26 15.56
CA GLU A 221 2.63 17.20 16.32
C GLU A 221 1.85 16.28 15.38
N GLN A 222 2.25 14.99 15.32
CA GLN A 222 1.73 14.01 14.41
C GLN A 222 1.25 12.75 15.15
N TRP A 223 0.30 12.04 14.57
CA TRP A 223 -0.06 10.70 14.99
C TRP A 223 0.96 9.69 14.49
N PHE A 224 1.37 8.80 15.38
CA PHE A 224 2.25 7.67 15.09
C PHE A 224 1.59 6.36 15.49
N ILE A 225 1.92 5.32 14.73
CA ILE A 225 1.57 3.94 15.06
C ILE A 225 2.85 3.22 15.51
N LYS A 226 2.80 2.58 16.68
CA LYS A 226 3.95 1.87 17.28
C LYS A 226 4.17 0.52 16.60
N ILE A 227 4.50 0.56 15.30
CA ILE A 227 4.70 -0.64 14.47
C ILE A 227 5.78 -1.57 15.02
N THR A 228 6.81 -1.02 15.70
CA THR A 228 7.91 -1.78 16.30
C THR A 228 7.48 -2.64 17.50
N ALA A 229 6.28 -2.45 18.05
CA ALA A 229 5.77 -3.27 19.15
C ALA A 229 5.58 -4.75 18.76
N TYR A 230 5.48 -5.03 17.46
CA TYR A 230 5.25 -6.38 16.93
C TYR A 230 6.43 -6.95 16.16
N LYS A 231 7.58 -6.27 16.12
CA LYS A 231 8.72 -6.65 15.26
C LYS A 231 9.24 -8.08 15.54
N GLU A 232 9.39 -8.46 16.79
CA GLU A 232 9.84 -9.80 17.17
C GLU A 232 8.81 -10.85 16.74
N ARG A 233 7.55 -10.64 17.12
CA ARG A 233 6.47 -11.55 16.79
C ARG A 233 6.28 -11.70 15.27
N LEU A 234 6.40 -10.59 14.51
CA LEU A 234 6.32 -10.66 13.05
C LEU A 234 7.43 -11.52 12.46
N LEU A 235 8.65 -11.45 13.04
CA LEU A 235 9.77 -12.27 12.61
C LEU A 235 9.53 -13.76 12.91
N ASP A 236 9.11 -14.06 14.12
CA ASP A 236 8.87 -15.43 14.58
C ASP A 236 7.71 -16.09 13.83
N ASP A 237 6.61 -15.36 13.60
CA ASP A 237 5.41 -15.84 12.91
C ASP A 237 5.67 -16.15 11.40
N LEU A 238 6.78 -15.66 10.79
CA LEU A 238 7.16 -16.01 9.43
C LEU A 238 7.40 -17.53 9.25
N GLU A 239 7.82 -18.22 10.30
CA GLU A 239 8.06 -19.67 10.25
C GLU A 239 6.75 -20.47 10.04
N GLY A 240 5.61 -19.89 10.42
CA GLY A 240 4.27 -20.46 10.23
C GLY A 240 3.74 -20.31 8.80
N LEU A 241 4.31 -19.46 7.96
CA LEU A 241 3.83 -19.10 6.64
C LEU A 241 4.29 -20.09 5.54
N LYS A 242 4.04 -21.39 5.74
CA LYS A 242 4.54 -22.50 4.89
C LYS A 242 4.10 -22.41 3.43
N SER A 243 2.97 -21.75 3.15
CA SER A 243 2.43 -21.59 1.79
C SER A 243 2.93 -20.34 1.06
N TRP A 244 3.71 -19.50 1.74
CA TRP A 244 4.25 -18.30 1.13
C TRP A 244 5.49 -18.60 0.29
N PRO A 245 5.71 -17.86 -0.83
CA PRO A 245 6.94 -17.99 -1.61
C PRO A 245 8.18 -17.66 -0.76
N GLY A 246 9.19 -18.53 -0.80
CA GLY A 246 10.41 -18.37 0.03
C GLY A 246 11.11 -17.02 -0.15
N ARG A 247 11.12 -16.48 -1.37
CA ARG A 247 11.66 -15.14 -1.64
C ARG A 247 10.96 -14.03 -0.83
N VAL A 248 9.63 -14.14 -0.63
CA VAL A 248 8.86 -13.15 0.12
C VAL A 248 9.20 -13.24 1.60
N ILE A 249 9.33 -14.45 2.15
CA ILE A 249 9.76 -14.66 3.54
C ILE A 249 11.16 -14.05 3.76
N THR A 250 12.09 -14.30 2.84
CA THR A 250 13.44 -13.71 2.91
C THR A 250 13.40 -12.17 2.87
N MET A 251 12.59 -11.60 1.98
CA MET A 251 12.41 -10.13 1.92
C MET A 251 11.86 -9.57 3.22
N GLN A 252 10.88 -10.23 3.85
CA GLN A 252 10.31 -9.81 5.14
C GLN A 252 11.34 -9.90 6.28
N LYS A 253 12.10 -10.99 6.35
CA LYS A 253 13.20 -11.14 7.33
C LYS A 253 14.23 -10.03 7.20
N ASN A 254 14.67 -9.76 5.97
CA ASN A 254 15.66 -8.71 5.70
C ASN A 254 15.11 -7.31 6.01
N TRP A 255 13.81 -7.06 5.76
CA TRP A 255 13.17 -5.79 6.07
C TRP A 255 13.09 -5.54 7.58
N ILE A 256 12.72 -6.54 8.37
CA ILE A 256 12.71 -6.46 9.83
C ILE A 256 14.12 -6.27 10.36
N GLY A 257 15.10 -6.97 9.79
CA GLY A 257 16.52 -6.74 9.98
C GLY A 257 16.96 -6.90 11.44
N LYS A 258 16.55 -8.01 12.11
CA LYS A 258 17.02 -8.29 13.47
C LYS A 258 18.54 -8.34 13.49
N SER A 259 19.13 -7.55 14.37
CA SER A 259 20.58 -7.43 14.54
C SER A 259 20.89 -7.51 16.04
N GLU A 260 21.90 -8.31 16.38
CA GLU A 260 22.38 -8.46 17.73
C GLU A 260 23.82 -7.92 17.82
N GLY A 261 24.09 -7.15 18.85
CA GLY A 261 25.40 -6.51 19.04
C GLY A 261 25.52 -5.90 20.42
N VAL A 262 26.56 -5.11 20.60
CA VAL A 262 26.83 -4.43 21.88
C VAL A 262 26.85 -2.92 21.68
N GLU A 263 26.46 -2.20 22.70
CA GLU A 263 26.61 -0.75 22.78
C GLU A 263 27.90 -0.43 23.54
N ILE A 264 28.80 0.35 22.91
CA ILE A 264 30.05 0.75 23.44
C ILE A 264 30.02 2.26 23.67
N PHE A 265 30.44 2.70 24.84
CA PHE A 265 30.48 4.10 25.21
C PHE A 265 31.91 4.65 25.08
N PHE A 266 32.16 5.38 24.00
CA PHE A 266 33.37 6.16 23.88
C PHE A 266 33.25 7.46 24.66
N LYS A 267 34.30 7.86 25.35
CA LYS A 267 34.33 9.14 26.07
C LYS A 267 35.12 10.17 25.28
N GLU A 268 34.50 11.31 25.04
CA GLU A 268 35.25 12.45 24.50
C GLU A 268 36.25 12.96 25.57
N LYS A 269 37.48 13.25 25.12
CA LYS A 269 38.62 13.44 26.03
C LYS A 269 38.56 14.75 26.83
N GLU A 270 38.05 15.83 26.23
CA GLU A 270 38.03 17.15 26.86
C GLU A 270 36.84 17.33 27.79
N THR A 271 35.66 16.88 27.38
CA THR A 271 34.40 17.08 28.10
C THR A 271 33.99 15.88 28.96
N GLY A 272 34.55 14.70 28.69
CA GLY A 272 34.10 13.44 29.29
C GLY A 272 32.77 12.94 28.80
N GLU A 273 32.16 13.59 27.78
CA GLU A 273 30.88 13.23 27.22
C GLU A 273 30.89 11.83 26.63
N ALA A 274 29.91 11.03 26.98
CA ALA A 274 29.76 9.66 26.46
C ALA A 274 29.10 9.65 25.09
N MET A 275 29.72 8.97 24.14
CA MET A 275 29.20 8.73 22.79
C MET A 275 28.86 7.24 22.67
N PRO A 276 27.55 6.87 22.75
CA PRO A 276 27.13 5.48 22.54
C PRO A 276 27.28 5.10 21.06
N VAL A 277 27.90 3.97 20.79
CA VAL A 277 28.08 3.38 19.46
C VAL A 277 27.64 1.94 19.51
N PHE A 278 26.65 1.58 18.69
CA PHE A 278 26.25 0.19 18.53
C PHE A 278 27.11 -0.49 17.47
N THR A 279 27.57 -1.72 17.78
CA THR A 279 28.32 -2.55 16.82
C THR A 279 27.94 -4.02 16.93
N THR A 280 27.91 -4.70 15.79
CA THR A 280 27.81 -6.17 15.70
C THR A 280 29.20 -6.83 15.67
N ARG A 281 30.29 -6.04 15.67
CA ARG A 281 31.67 -6.47 15.56
C ARG A 281 32.48 -5.90 16.70
N GLN A 282 32.12 -6.27 17.94
CA GLN A 282 32.85 -5.88 19.16
C GLN A 282 34.31 -6.39 19.18
N ASP A 283 34.59 -7.45 18.43
CA ASP A 283 35.93 -8.00 18.25
C ASP A 283 36.90 -7.04 17.57
N THR A 284 36.43 -6.06 16.84
CA THR A 284 37.25 -5.09 16.10
C THR A 284 37.55 -3.80 16.87
N ILE A 285 37.06 -3.65 18.11
CA ILE A 285 37.21 -2.41 18.89
C ILE A 285 38.65 -1.96 19.10
N PHE A 286 39.56 -2.90 19.25
CA PHE A 286 40.98 -2.60 19.48
C PHE A 286 41.64 -1.98 18.25
N GLY A 287 41.05 -2.07 17.07
CA GLY A 287 41.49 -1.38 15.85
C GLY A 287 40.86 0.00 15.63
N CYS A 288 39.97 0.45 16.54
CA CYS A 288 39.29 1.72 16.41
C CYS A 288 40.27 2.90 16.69
N THR A 289 40.46 3.76 15.68
CA THR A 289 41.32 4.93 15.77
C THR A 289 40.53 6.26 15.77
N TYR A 290 39.27 6.25 15.38
CA TYR A 290 38.38 7.42 15.38
C TYR A 290 36.91 7.00 15.47
N VAL A 291 36.06 7.95 15.85
CA VAL A 291 34.60 7.81 15.85
C VAL A 291 33.99 8.87 14.94
N VAL A 292 33.04 8.48 14.09
CA VAL A 292 32.36 9.39 13.18
C VAL A 292 30.92 9.62 13.68
N LEU A 293 30.53 10.86 13.77
CA LEU A 293 29.15 11.26 14.10
C LEU A 293 28.39 11.67 12.83
N ALA A 294 27.14 11.26 12.75
CA ALA A 294 26.26 11.75 11.70
C ALA A 294 26.08 13.28 11.82
N PRO A 295 25.98 14.03 10.72
CA PRO A 295 25.83 15.47 10.75
C PRO A 295 24.67 15.98 11.63
N GLU A 296 23.61 15.20 11.73
CA GLU A 296 22.42 15.51 12.54
C GLU A 296 22.54 15.14 14.01
N HIS A 297 23.65 14.50 14.41
CA HIS A 297 23.80 14.04 15.78
C HIS A 297 23.87 15.24 16.76
N PRO A 298 23.13 15.22 17.89
CA PRO A 298 23.08 16.36 18.82
C PRO A 298 24.45 16.80 19.35
N LEU A 299 25.37 15.86 19.56
CA LEU A 299 26.71 16.13 20.06
C LEU A 299 27.59 16.91 19.07
N VAL A 300 27.30 16.86 17.76
CA VAL A 300 28.12 17.56 16.77
C VAL A 300 28.16 19.07 17.07
N LYS A 301 27.01 19.70 17.26
CA LYS A 301 26.95 21.13 17.59
C LYS A 301 27.69 21.46 18.88
N LYS A 302 27.63 20.56 19.87
CA LYS A 302 28.30 20.74 21.15
C LYS A 302 29.84 20.67 20.99
N PHE A 303 30.33 19.74 20.20
CA PHE A 303 31.76 19.51 20.02
C PHE A 303 32.44 20.54 19.11
N ILE A 304 31.69 21.14 18.17
CA ILE A 304 32.28 22.15 17.25
C ILE A 304 32.20 23.56 17.81
N SER A 305 31.42 23.82 18.84
CA SER A 305 31.25 25.15 19.42
C SER A 305 32.56 25.76 19.87
N GLY A 306 32.91 26.94 19.32
CA GLY A 306 34.18 27.62 19.61
C GLY A 306 35.41 27.00 18.95
N LYS A 307 35.31 25.98 18.15
CA LYS A 307 36.44 25.37 17.44
C LYS A 307 36.68 26.03 16.08
N PRO A 308 37.92 26.07 15.58
CA PRO A 308 38.22 26.70 14.28
C PRO A 308 37.41 26.17 13.10
N GLN A 309 37.00 24.93 13.16
CA GLN A 309 36.23 24.23 12.11
C GLN A 309 34.71 24.45 12.17
N GLU A 310 34.22 25.15 13.19
CA GLU A 310 32.76 25.31 13.43
C GLU A 310 32.00 25.76 12.17
N LYS A 311 32.50 26.82 11.52
CA LYS A 311 31.84 27.36 10.31
C LYS A 311 31.80 26.35 9.17
N GLN A 312 32.87 25.62 8.95
CA GLN A 312 33.00 24.61 7.88
C GLN A 312 32.03 23.43 8.13
N VAL A 313 31.99 22.94 9.37
CA VAL A 313 31.09 21.83 9.75
C VAL A 313 29.63 22.24 9.65
N LEU A 314 29.25 23.46 10.06
CA LEU A 314 27.88 23.97 9.91
C LEU A 314 27.44 24.07 8.45
N GLN A 315 28.34 24.50 7.55
CA GLN A 315 28.07 24.51 6.11
C GLN A 315 27.89 23.08 5.54
N PHE A 316 28.69 22.14 6.01
CA PHE A 316 28.55 20.73 5.62
C PHE A 316 27.22 20.13 6.13
N ILE A 317 26.82 20.41 7.36
CA ILE A 317 25.53 19.99 7.90
C ILE A 317 24.39 20.52 7.04
N ASP A 318 24.41 21.80 6.67
CA ASP A 318 23.38 22.41 5.81
C ASP A 318 23.35 21.75 4.42
N LYS A 319 24.50 21.51 3.80
CA LYS A 319 24.62 20.77 2.54
C LYS A 319 23.94 19.39 2.64
N VAL A 320 24.37 18.61 3.62
CA VAL A 320 23.94 17.21 3.79
C VAL A 320 22.45 17.11 4.21
N SER A 321 21.95 18.09 4.97
CA SER A 321 20.54 18.10 5.37
C SER A 321 19.56 18.21 4.20
N LYS A 322 20.01 18.72 3.06
CA LYS A 322 19.25 18.84 1.81
C LYS A 322 19.27 17.56 0.97
N GLU A 323 20.17 16.63 1.26
CA GLU A 323 20.31 15.36 0.54
C GLU A 323 19.32 14.31 1.05
N SER A 324 18.84 13.46 0.13
CA SER A 324 18.00 12.31 0.50
C SER A 324 18.78 11.31 1.36
N LYS A 325 18.23 10.91 2.50
CA LYS A 325 18.84 9.89 3.36
C LYS A 325 19.07 8.56 2.63
N VAL A 326 18.18 8.20 1.70
CA VAL A 326 18.30 6.97 0.88
C VAL A 326 19.55 7.05 0.00
N VAL A 327 19.76 8.18 -0.66
CA VAL A 327 20.95 8.41 -1.51
C VAL A 327 22.22 8.37 -0.65
N ARG A 328 22.22 9.01 0.52
CA ARG A 328 23.39 9.06 1.41
C ARG A 328 23.86 7.68 1.90
N VAL A 329 22.97 6.71 2.07
CA VAL A 329 23.33 5.36 2.51
C VAL A 329 23.58 4.39 1.36
N ALA A 330 23.32 4.77 0.11
CA ALA A 330 23.59 3.93 -1.05
C ALA A 330 25.07 3.56 -1.15
N ALA A 331 25.36 2.34 -1.56
CA ALA A 331 26.73 1.80 -1.55
C ALA A 331 27.64 2.42 -2.62
N ASP A 332 27.04 2.90 -3.71
CA ASP A 332 27.70 3.47 -4.89
C ASP A 332 27.97 4.98 -4.78
N VAL A 333 27.50 5.63 -3.71
CA VAL A 333 27.73 7.05 -3.48
C VAL A 333 29.02 7.26 -2.67
N LYS A 334 29.88 8.15 -3.16
CA LYS A 334 31.10 8.57 -2.46
C LYS A 334 30.74 9.21 -1.12
N LYS A 335 31.25 8.65 -0.03
CA LYS A 335 31.04 9.18 1.31
C LYS A 335 31.93 10.42 1.52
N GLU A 336 31.32 11.49 2.02
CA GLU A 336 32.02 12.72 2.36
C GLU A 336 31.97 12.92 3.90
N GLY A 337 33.00 13.58 4.43
CA GLY A 337 33.10 13.92 5.85
C GLY A 337 34.05 15.11 6.07
N ILE A 338 33.98 15.69 7.22
CA ILE A 338 34.84 16.77 7.70
C ILE A 338 35.38 16.39 9.07
#